data_edcd5445a454ddde5da7843b30778b79
#
_entry.id   edcd5445a454ddde5da7843b30778b79
#
_cell.length_a   1.000
_cell.length_b   1.000
_cell.length_c   1.000
_cell.angle_alpha   90.00
_cell.angle_beta   90.00
_cell.angle_gamma   90.00
#
_symmetry.space_group_name_H-M   'P 1'
#
loop_
_entity.id
_entity.type
_entity.pdbx_description
1 polymer ?
#
loop_
_entity_poly.entity_id
_entity_poly.type
_entity_poly.pdbx_seq_one_letter_code
_entity_poly.pdbx_strand_id
1 'polypeptide(L)'
;PGKSSEGYKDLNLKEWFFKVHWPGDPNMPGMLQIEALTQISSLSILTIPGNKGEIMYLVSANDLVFKKKIIPGSRFFMKSDVISFKRGLATFKAKGMVNDELVCSATIKLVLPKEIKQYKII
;
A
#
# COMPACT_ATOMS: atom_id res chain seq x y z
N PRO A 1 -5.68 -1.33 -14.64
CA PRO A 1 -5.19 0.04 -14.56
C PRO A 1 -6.31 1.05 -14.33
N GLY A 2 -6.05 1.99 -13.42
CA GLY A 2 -6.99 3.07 -13.13
C GLY A 2 -8.16 2.74 -12.22
N LYS A 3 -8.39 1.48 -11.88
CA LYS A 3 -9.52 1.06 -11.05
C LYS A 3 -9.12 0.35 -9.78
N SER A 4 -8.26 -0.65 -9.89
CA SER A 4 -7.83 -1.43 -8.74
C SER A 4 -6.53 -2.16 -9.02
N SER A 5 -5.92 -2.66 -7.97
CA SER A 5 -4.74 -3.53 -8.05
C SER A 5 -4.79 -4.57 -6.94
N GLU A 6 -4.19 -5.72 -7.22
CA GLU A 6 -4.09 -6.82 -6.29
C GLU A 6 -2.69 -7.42 -6.36
N GLY A 7 -2.25 -7.99 -5.27
CA GLY A 7 -0.99 -8.68 -5.22
C GLY A 7 -0.80 -9.39 -3.90
N TYR A 8 0.28 -10.13 -3.79
CA TYR A 8 0.59 -10.79 -2.53
C TYR A 8 2.10 -10.85 -2.32
N LYS A 9 2.48 -11.06 -1.06
CA LYS A 9 3.85 -11.32 -0.68
C LYS A 9 3.86 -12.47 0.31
N ASP A 10 4.70 -13.47 0.05
CA ASP A 10 4.94 -14.55 0.99
C ASP A 10 5.99 -14.10 1.99
N LEU A 11 5.64 -14.15 3.27
CA LEU A 11 6.48 -13.71 4.36
C LEU A 11 7.13 -14.91 5.02
N ASN A 12 8.45 -14.87 5.20
CA ASN A 12 9.16 -15.92 5.88
C ASN A 12 9.97 -15.37 7.05
N LEU A 13 10.43 -16.25 7.93
CA LEU A 13 11.14 -15.86 9.14
C LEU A 13 12.45 -15.12 8.84
N LYS A 14 12.99 -15.26 7.63
CA LYS A 14 14.24 -14.60 7.23
C LYS A 14 14.07 -13.10 6.93
N GLU A 15 12.82 -12.63 6.79
CA GLU A 15 12.60 -11.21 6.61
C GLU A 15 13.17 -10.45 7.81
N TRP A 16 13.95 -9.40 7.53
CA TRP A 16 14.71 -8.70 8.58
C TRP A 16 13.83 -8.13 9.69
N PHE A 17 12.60 -7.67 9.35
CA PHE A 17 11.71 -7.06 10.34
C PHE A 17 11.20 -8.05 11.39
N PHE A 18 11.13 -9.34 11.05
CA PHE A 18 10.75 -10.35 12.03
C PHE A 18 11.83 -10.59 13.08
N LYS A 19 13.07 -10.25 12.76
CA LYS A 19 14.20 -10.44 13.69
C LYS A 19 14.33 -9.29 14.67
N VAL A 20 13.92 -8.09 14.30
CA VAL A 20 14.13 -6.88 15.11
C VAL A 20 12.85 -6.35 15.74
N HIS A 21 11.68 -6.66 15.19
CA HIS A 21 10.39 -6.23 15.72
C HIS A 21 9.82 -7.32 16.61
N TRP A 22 9.82 -7.08 17.93
CA TRP A 22 9.34 -8.02 18.93
C TRP A 22 9.97 -9.41 18.77
N PRO A 23 11.26 -9.60 19.09
CA PRO A 23 11.96 -10.87 18.83
C PRO A 23 11.30 -12.12 19.41
N GLY A 24 10.57 -12.00 20.53
CA GLY A 24 9.83 -13.12 21.13
C GLY A 24 8.44 -13.33 20.54
N ASP A 25 7.99 -12.45 19.65
CA ASP A 25 6.65 -12.50 19.05
C ASP A 25 6.75 -11.92 17.64
N PRO A 26 7.33 -12.67 16.67
CA PRO A 26 7.55 -12.14 15.33
C PRO A 26 6.26 -11.72 14.65
N ASN A 27 6.19 -10.49 14.21
CA ASN A 27 5.07 -10.00 13.41
C ASN A 27 5.52 -8.84 12.52
N MET A 28 4.80 -8.62 11.44
CA MET A 28 5.11 -7.56 10.50
C MET A 28 4.73 -6.20 11.09
N PRO A 29 5.69 -5.25 11.19
CA PRO A 29 5.38 -3.91 11.69
C PRO A 29 4.28 -3.22 10.89
N GLY A 30 3.41 -2.48 11.59
CA GLY A 30 2.30 -1.76 10.95
C GLY A 30 2.75 -0.80 9.86
N MET A 31 3.87 -0.09 10.07
CA MET A 31 4.39 0.84 9.05
C MET A 31 4.80 0.12 7.77
N LEU A 32 5.34 -1.09 7.87
CA LEU A 32 5.69 -1.88 6.69
C LEU A 32 4.44 -2.44 6.01
N GLN A 33 3.38 -2.72 6.75
CA GLN A 33 2.09 -3.08 6.16
C GLN A 33 1.55 -1.93 5.32
N ILE A 34 1.59 -0.71 5.82
CA ILE A 34 1.15 0.48 5.09
C ILE A 34 2.03 0.73 3.88
N GLU A 35 3.33 0.54 3.99
CA GLU A 35 4.24 0.66 2.83
C GLU A 35 3.85 -0.33 1.73
N ALA A 36 3.57 -1.58 2.08
CA ALA A 36 3.14 -2.59 1.12
C ALA A 36 1.82 -2.19 0.44
N LEU A 37 0.85 -1.71 1.21
CA LEU A 37 -0.42 -1.25 0.67
C LEU A 37 -0.24 -0.02 -0.24
N THR A 38 0.69 0.86 0.11
CA THR A 38 1.02 2.03 -0.71
C THR A 38 1.60 1.61 -2.06
N GLN A 39 2.53 0.66 -2.06
CA GLN A 39 3.13 0.17 -3.30
C GLN A 39 2.10 -0.48 -4.21
N ILE A 40 1.23 -1.34 -3.68
CA ILE A 40 0.20 -1.98 -4.50
C ILE A 40 -0.80 -0.96 -5.03
N SER A 41 -1.14 0.05 -4.23
CA SER A 41 -2.05 1.11 -4.65
C SER A 41 -1.50 1.90 -5.83
N SER A 42 -0.22 2.24 -5.80
CA SER A 42 0.41 3.02 -6.88
C SER A 42 0.37 2.32 -8.23
N LEU A 43 0.37 0.99 -8.25
CA LEU A 43 0.38 0.23 -9.50
C LEU A 43 -0.84 0.49 -10.37
N SER A 44 -2.01 0.72 -9.77
CA SER A 44 -3.22 0.98 -10.55
C SER A 44 -3.12 2.28 -11.37
N ILE A 45 -2.37 3.26 -10.88
CA ILE A 45 -2.15 4.53 -11.59
C ILE A 45 -0.91 4.45 -12.48
N LEU A 46 0.17 3.85 -12.01
CA LEU A 46 1.42 3.77 -12.78
C LEU A 46 1.31 2.86 -14.01
N THR A 47 0.34 1.96 -14.03
CA THR A 47 0.08 1.09 -15.18
C THR A 47 -0.85 1.73 -16.22
N ILE A 48 -1.39 2.92 -15.97
CA ILE A 48 -2.13 3.67 -16.99
C ILE A 48 -1.15 4.05 -18.11
N PRO A 49 -1.53 3.89 -19.38
CA PRO A 49 -0.67 4.29 -20.49
C PRO A 49 -0.17 5.73 -20.36
N GLY A 50 1.12 5.93 -20.55
CA GLY A 50 1.75 7.24 -20.39
C GLY A 50 2.41 7.47 -19.03
N ASN A 51 2.19 6.58 -18.07
CA ASN A 51 2.77 6.72 -16.73
C ASN A 51 3.98 5.82 -16.47
N LYS A 52 4.43 5.08 -17.47
CA LYS A 52 5.60 4.22 -17.32
C LYS A 52 6.82 5.04 -16.91
N GLY A 53 7.50 4.58 -15.88
CA GLY A 53 8.70 5.26 -15.36
C GLY A 53 8.40 6.41 -14.39
N GLU A 54 7.14 6.75 -14.19
CA GLU A 54 6.76 7.79 -13.24
C GLU A 54 6.79 7.25 -11.80
N ILE A 55 6.85 8.18 -10.85
CA ILE A 55 6.89 7.88 -9.42
C ILE A 55 5.73 8.59 -8.73
N MET A 56 5.10 7.94 -7.77
CA MET A 56 4.09 8.56 -6.92
C MET A 56 4.64 8.75 -5.51
N TYR A 57 4.19 9.80 -4.85
CA TYR A 57 4.59 10.10 -3.47
C TYR A 57 3.39 10.02 -2.54
N LEU A 58 3.64 9.50 -1.34
CA LEU A 58 2.61 9.40 -0.30
C LEU A 58 2.31 10.79 0.26
N VAL A 59 1.04 11.18 0.20
CA VAL A 59 0.54 12.42 0.79
C VAL A 59 0.01 12.16 2.19
N SER A 60 -0.83 11.14 2.32
CA SER A 60 -1.41 10.79 3.61
C SER A 60 -1.86 9.33 3.65
N ALA A 61 -1.91 8.79 4.86
CA ALA A 61 -2.52 7.50 5.13
C ALA A 61 -3.43 7.72 6.34
N ASN A 62 -4.73 7.48 6.16
CA ASN A 62 -5.76 7.73 7.18
C ASN A 62 -6.58 6.48 7.41
N ASP A 63 -7.38 6.50 8.46
CA ASP A 63 -8.27 5.41 8.81
C ASP A 63 -7.53 4.08 8.91
N LEU A 64 -6.35 4.12 9.51
CA LEU A 64 -5.51 2.96 9.67
C LEU A 64 -6.13 2.00 10.68
N VAL A 65 -6.33 0.76 10.26
CA VAL A 65 -6.86 -0.29 11.12
C VAL A 65 -5.94 -1.50 11.05
N PHE A 66 -5.47 -1.98 12.19
CA PHE A 66 -4.68 -3.18 12.33
C PHE A 66 -5.46 -4.16 13.21
N LYS A 67 -6.01 -5.21 12.61
CA LYS A 67 -6.89 -6.14 13.33
C LYS A 67 -6.18 -7.37 13.88
N LYS A 68 -5.16 -7.84 13.16
CA LYS A 68 -4.44 -9.05 13.54
C LYS A 68 -2.96 -8.92 13.19
N LYS A 69 -2.13 -9.65 13.94
CA LYS A 69 -0.71 -9.75 13.62
C LYS A 69 -0.49 -10.52 12.33
N ILE A 70 0.51 -10.10 11.57
CA ILE A 70 0.98 -10.84 10.41
C ILE A 70 2.29 -11.53 10.80
N ILE A 71 2.24 -12.85 10.86
CA ILE A 71 3.34 -13.68 11.35
C ILE A 71 4.15 -14.30 10.21
N PRO A 72 5.37 -14.78 10.48
CA PRO A 72 6.15 -15.52 9.47
C PRO A 72 5.37 -16.73 8.94
N GLY A 73 5.54 -17.02 7.67
CA GLY A 73 4.82 -18.10 6.99
C GLY A 73 3.49 -17.69 6.39
N SER A 74 3.04 -16.46 6.64
CA SER A 74 1.79 -15.95 6.09
C SER A 74 1.98 -15.50 4.64
N ARG A 75 0.92 -15.64 3.84
CA ARG A 75 0.81 -14.95 2.57
C ARG A 75 -0.01 -13.68 2.80
N PHE A 76 0.65 -12.56 2.68
CA PHE A 76 0.01 -11.25 2.82
C PHE A 76 -0.58 -10.84 1.48
N PHE A 77 -1.90 -10.96 1.37
CA PHE A 77 -2.63 -10.59 0.17
C PHE A 77 -3.12 -9.16 0.29
N MET A 78 -2.91 -8.39 -0.77
CA MET A 78 -3.23 -6.95 -0.77
C MET A 78 -4.18 -6.62 -1.91
N LYS A 79 -5.16 -5.78 -1.62
CA LYS A 79 -6.07 -5.24 -2.63
C LYS A 79 -6.26 -3.74 -2.40
N SER A 80 -6.23 -2.97 -3.48
CA SER A 80 -6.45 -1.54 -3.43
C SER A 80 -7.40 -1.12 -4.53
N ASP A 81 -8.42 -0.35 -4.17
CA ASP A 81 -9.39 0.20 -5.09
C ASP A 81 -9.19 1.71 -5.22
N VAL A 82 -9.20 2.21 -6.45
CA VAL A 82 -9.12 3.64 -6.71
C VAL A 82 -10.49 4.27 -6.41
N ILE A 83 -10.53 5.19 -5.47
CA ILE A 83 -11.73 5.93 -5.12
C ILE A 83 -11.85 7.17 -6.01
N SER A 84 -10.76 7.86 -6.22
CA SER A 84 -10.70 9.01 -7.12
C SER A 84 -9.28 9.24 -7.60
N PHE A 85 -9.17 9.80 -8.80
CA PHE A 85 -7.90 10.26 -9.34
C PHE A 85 -8.16 11.53 -10.12
N LYS A 86 -7.80 12.67 -9.53
CA LYS A 86 -8.05 13.98 -10.13
C LYS A 86 -6.84 14.88 -9.91
N ARG A 87 -6.41 15.56 -10.99
CA ARG A 87 -5.35 16.57 -10.93
C ARG A 87 -4.07 16.06 -10.27
N GLY A 88 -3.75 14.78 -10.54
CA GLY A 88 -2.56 14.14 -9.98
C GLY A 88 -2.70 13.59 -8.58
N LEU A 89 -3.83 13.80 -7.91
CA LEU A 89 -4.09 13.26 -6.58
C LEU A 89 -4.98 12.02 -6.68
N ALA A 90 -4.47 10.89 -6.23
CA ALA A 90 -5.20 9.63 -6.20
C ALA A 90 -5.54 9.25 -4.77
N THR A 91 -6.78 8.81 -4.56
CA THR A 91 -7.24 8.31 -3.27
C THR A 91 -7.61 6.84 -3.42
N PHE A 92 -7.15 6.02 -2.51
CA PHE A 92 -7.34 4.57 -2.53
C PHE A 92 -7.92 4.07 -1.23
N LYS A 93 -8.77 3.05 -1.33
CA LYS A 93 -9.07 2.20 -0.17
C LYS A 93 -8.30 0.90 -0.36
N ALA A 94 -7.37 0.64 0.56
CA ALA A 94 -6.49 -0.51 0.51
C ALA A 94 -6.73 -1.42 1.71
N LYS A 95 -6.59 -2.70 1.49
CA LYS A 95 -6.72 -3.70 2.55
C LYS A 95 -5.73 -4.83 2.38
N GLY A 96 -5.31 -5.39 3.51
CA GLY A 96 -4.47 -6.57 3.56
C GLY A 96 -5.22 -7.73 4.21
N MET A 97 -4.98 -8.92 3.71
CA MET A 97 -5.65 -10.13 4.17
C MET A 97 -4.65 -11.27 4.33
N VAL A 98 -4.94 -12.14 5.29
CA VAL A 98 -4.24 -13.42 5.47
C VAL A 98 -5.31 -14.48 5.67
N ASN A 99 -5.27 -15.55 4.87
CA ASN A 99 -6.27 -16.64 4.91
C ASN A 99 -7.70 -16.12 4.81
N ASP A 100 -7.93 -15.18 3.87
CA ASP A 100 -9.23 -14.55 3.62
C ASP A 100 -9.78 -13.73 4.80
N GLU A 101 -8.96 -13.46 5.81
CA GLU A 101 -9.33 -12.58 6.91
C GLU A 101 -8.68 -11.21 6.76
N LEU A 102 -9.45 -10.16 7.01
CA LEU A 102 -8.92 -8.79 6.99
C LEU A 102 -7.97 -8.61 8.18
N VAL A 103 -6.71 -8.26 7.91
CA VAL A 103 -5.71 -8.00 8.95
C VAL A 103 -5.38 -6.52 9.07
N CYS A 104 -5.52 -5.76 8.01
CA CYS A 104 -5.32 -4.31 8.05
C CYS A 104 -6.07 -3.61 6.92
N SER A 105 -6.29 -2.32 7.08
CA SER A 105 -6.87 -1.47 6.04
C SER A 105 -6.43 -0.02 6.24
N ALA A 106 -6.52 0.76 5.15
CA ALA A 106 -6.17 2.17 5.19
C ALA A 106 -6.80 2.92 4.02
N THR A 107 -6.97 4.22 4.19
CA THR A 107 -7.24 5.16 3.10
C THR A 107 -5.92 5.84 2.77
N ILE A 108 -5.45 5.67 1.54
CA ILE A 108 -4.13 6.14 1.10
C ILE A 108 -4.32 7.19 0.01
N LYS A 109 -3.58 8.30 0.14
CA LYS A 109 -3.55 9.34 -0.88
C LYS A 109 -2.13 9.46 -1.41
N LEU A 110 -2.01 9.35 -2.73
CA LEU A 110 -0.75 9.46 -3.44
C LEU A 110 -0.85 10.57 -4.47
N VAL A 111 0.28 11.19 -4.77
CA VAL A 111 0.36 12.23 -5.77
C VAL A 111 1.27 11.80 -6.91
N LEU A 112 0.82 12.08 -8.15
CA LEU A 112 1.61 11.91 -9.36
C LEU A 112 2.14 13.30 -9.78
N PRO A 113 3.43 13.59 -9.51
CA PRO A 113 3.94 14.96 -9.64
C PRO A 113 3.81 15.56 -11.02
N LYS A 114 3.90 14.76 -12.08
CA LYS A 114 3.83 15.30 -13.45
C LYS A 114 2.50 15.99 -13.74
N GLU A 115 1.42 15.55 -13.10
CA GLU A 115 0.11 16.16 -13.30
C GLU A 115 -0.11 17.37 -12.41
N ILE A 116 0.68 17.50 -11.34
CA ILE A 116 0.62 18.62 -10.41
C ILE A 116 1.43 19.81 -10.92
N LYS A 117 2.36 19.61 -11.84
CA LYS A 117 3.17 20.69 -12.41
C LYS A 117 2.36 21.84 -12.99
N GLN A 118 1.11 21.59 -13.35
CA GLN A 118 0.19 22.61 -13.87
C GLN A 118 -0.34 23.52 -12.75
N TYR A 119 -0.19 23.11 -11.51
CA TYR A 119 -0.63 23.85 -10.34
C TYR A 119 0.60 24.23 -9.57
N LYS A 120 0.91 25.51 -9.55
CA LYS A 120 2.06 25.97 -8.78
C LYS A 120 1.84 25.67 -7.31
N ILE A 121 2.45 24.62 -6.85
CA ILE A 121 2.56 24.33 -5.42
C ILE A 121 3.83 25.04 -4.98
N ILE A 122 3.65 26.04 -4.21
CA ILE A 122 4.78 26.77 -3.64
C ILE A 122 4.95 26.36 -2.20
#